data_ae683dace84992e438ebe31a6555805a
#
_entry.id   ae683dace84992e438ebe31a6555805a
#
_cell.length_a   1.000
_cell.length_b   1.000
_cell.length_c   1.000
_cell.angle_alpha   90.00
_cell.angle_beta   90.00
_cell.angle_gamma   90.00
#
_symmetry.space_group_name_H-M   'P 1'
#
loop_
_entity.id
_entity.type
_entity.pdbx_description
1 polymer ?
#
loop_
_entity_poly.entity_id
_entity_poly.type
_entity_poly.pdbx_seq_one_letter_code
_entity_poly.pdbx_strand_id
1 'polypeptide(L)'
;MKKKGDILIIDDNEAMLVSLRMLLKNVFEDVQTSATPNAIPSLLRKKKPDVVLLDMNFGRGINNGNEGLFWLKEIKRLEPEVAVVLFTAYADIDLAVKGIKEGAADFVVKPFENVVLVEKLTALRRKEAGRLTPRLDELCYWGQSKTMEELHVMAEKVAVTDANILITGENGTGKEVLAREIHRLSRRSGRQMVTVDMGAVSETLFESELFGYMRGAFTDAKSDKPGKMELAEGSTLFMDEIGNLSYPLQAKLLNALQSRTVTRIGGTKEIPINLRLITATNRNLQQMVQEGTFREDLLYRINTICLHLPPLRERKEDIMPLAERFVGKFASLYGKPPIALDEKTQKALVTYPWPGNIRELEHCMERAVILGEVALPDLPASSTSSPVSSVSLASMERDLIARTIHDCEGNLTLVAHRLDISRQTLYNKIKKYGL
;
A
#
# COMPACT_ATOMS: atom_id res chain seq x y z
N MET A 1 -10.86 -17.66 -14.95
CA MET A 1 -12.11 -17.27 -14.22
C MET A 1 -13.25 -17.12 -15.23
N LYS A 2 -14.48 -17.58 -14.93
CA LYS A 2 -15.64 -17.16 -15.74
C LYS A 2 -15.84 -15.67 -15.54
N LYS A 3 -15.78 -14.89 -16.61
CA LYS A 3 -16.16 -13.47 -16.60
C LYS A 3 -17.58 -13.37 -16.09
N LYS A 4 -17.89 -12.44 -15.21
CA LYS A 4 -19.25 -12.22 -14.71
C LYS A 4 -19.45 -10.73 -14.49
N GLY A 5 -20.65 -10.27 -14.83
CA GLY A 5 -21.08 -8.90 -14.61
C GLY A 5 -20.59 -7.92 -15.66
N ASP A 6 -21.24 -6.78 -15.70
CA ASP A 6 -21.04 -5.73 -16.70
C ASP A 6 -20.53 -4.46 -16.02
N ILE A 7 -19.62 -3.74 -16.68
CA ILE A 7 -19.11 -2.47 -16.21
C ILE A 7 -19.28 -1.37 -17.27
N LEU A 8 -19.67 -0.18 -16.80
CA LEU A 8 -19.69 1.05 -17.59
C LEU A 8 -18.62 2.01 -17.08
N ILE A 9 -17.75 2.47 -17.97
CA ILE A 9 -16.63 3.39 -17.64
C ILE A 9 -16.90 4.72 -18.34
N ILE A 10 -16.83 5.80 -17.57
CA ILE A 10 -17.07 7.16 -18.06
C ILE A 10 -15.89 8.04 -17.64
N ASP A 11 -15.11 8.48 -18.63
CA ASP A 11 -13.91 9.32 -18.46
C ASP A 11 -13.68 10.07 -19.77
N ASP A 12 -13.41 11.37 -19.73
CA ASP A 12 -13.20 12.18 -20.95
C ASP A 12 -11.84 11.92 -21.63
N ASN A 13 -10.94 11.22 -20.94
CA ASN A 13 -9.64 10.83 -21.45
C ASN A 13 -9.73 9.50 -22.23
N GLU A 14 -9.73 9.58 -23.56
CA GLU A 14 -9.81 8.40 -24.44
C GLU A 14 -8.68 7.39 -24.21
N ALA A 15 -7.45 7.84 -23.92
CA ALA A 15 -6.34 6.95 -23.63
C ALA A 15 -6.57 6.15 -22.34
N MET A 16 -7.17 6.78 -21.33
CA MET A 16 -7.59 6.13 -20.09
C MET A 16 -8.68 5.10 -20.35
N LEU A 17 -9.69 5.43 -21.15
CA LEU A 17 -10.76 4.50 -21.52
C LEU A 17 -10.22 3.26 -22.23
N VAL A 18 -9.25 3.42 -23.15
CA VAL A 18 -8.63 2.29 -23.84
C VAL A 18 -7.85 1.40 -22.86
N SER A 19 -7.06 2.01 -21.98
CA SER A 19 -6.26 1.29 -20.97
C SER A 19 -7.15 0.52 -20.00
N LEU A 20 -8.18 1.16 -19.46
CA LEU A 20 -9.14 0.53 -18.53
C LEU A 20 -9.94 -0.57 -19.22
N ARG A 21 -10.35 -0.38 -20.48
CA ARG A 21 -11.03 -1.41 -21.27
C ARG A 21 -10.15 -2.64 -21.46
N MET A 22 -8.87 -2.47 -21.77
CA MET A 22 -7.92 -3.58 -21.90
C MET A 22 -7.72 -4.31 -20.58
N LEU A 23 -7.57 -3.59 -19.48
CA LEU A 23 -7.41 -4.15 -18.14
C LEU A 23 -8.65 -4.96 -17.72
N LEU A 24 -9.85 -4.39 -17.89
CA LEU A 24 -11.08 -4.94 -17.34
C LEU A 24 -11.76 -5.96 -18.27
N LYS A 25 -11.38 -6.06 -19.56
CA LYS A 25 -11.90 -7.04 -20.53
C LYS A 25 -11.75 -8.50 -20.09
N ASN A 26 -10.73 -8.79 -19.28
CA ASN A 26 -10.49 -10.14 -18.75
C ASN A 26 -11.24 -10.41 -17.44
N VAL A 27 -11.84 -9.39 -16.84
CA VAL A 27 -12.49 -9.42 -15.52
C VAL A 27 -14.00 -9.40 -15.64
N PHE A 28 -14.53 -8.52 -16.50
CA PHE A 28 -15.96 -8.33 -16.74
C PHE A 28 -16.41 -9.03 -18.03
N GLU A 29 -17.68 -9.37 -18.11
CA GLU A 29 -18.31 -10.00 -19.28
C GLU A 29 -18.46 -8.98 -20.40
N ASP A 30 -18.97 -7.80 -20.06
CA ASP A 30 -19.07 -6.64 -20.95
C ASP A 30 -18.44 -5.41 -20.33
N VAL A 31 -17.64 -4.68 -21.12
CA VAL A 31 -16.97 -3.44 -20.71
C VAL A 31 -17.38 -2.35 -21.69
N GLN A 32 -18.34 -1.52 -21.27
CA GLN A 32 -18.79 -0.36 -22.03
C GLN A 32 -18.01 0.89 -21.61
N THR A 33 -17.67 1.74 -22.57
CA THR A 33 -16.92 2.98 -22.32
C THR A 33 -17.62 4.16 -22.98
N SER A 34 -17.60 5.31 -22.33
CA SER A 34 -18.07 6.58 -22.90
C SER A 34 -17.16 7.73 -22.53
N ALA A 35 -16.81 8.58 -23.50
CA ALA A 35 -16.05 9.79 -23.28
C ALA A 35 -16.92 10.97 -22.80
N THR A 36 -18.24 10.81 -22.83
CA THR A 36 -19.19 11.88 -22.46
C THR A 36 -20.19 11.41 -21.43
N PRO A 37 -20.33 12.14 -20.31
CA PRO A 37 -21.28 11.74 -19.27
C PRO A 37 -22.74 11.90 -19.71
N ASN A 38 -23.04 12.72 -20.72
CA ASN A 38 -24.39 12.91 -21.27
C ASN A 38 -24.98 11.61 -21.87
N ALA A 39 -24.16 10.63 -22.21
CA ALA A 39 -24.60 9.34 -22.71
C ALA A 39 -25.13 8.39 -21.61
N ILE A 40 -24.88 8.69 -20.32
CA ILE A 40 -25.22 7.84 -19.17
C ILE A 40 -26.68 7.38 -19.20
N PRO A 41 -27.69 8.27 -19.31
CA PRO A 41 -29.09 7.85 -19.27
C PRO A 41 -29.46 6.87 -20.40
N SER A 42 -28.88 7.05 -21.58
CA SER A 42 -29.13 6.18 -22.72
C SER A 42 -28.45 4.81 -22.58
N LEU A 43 -27.23 4.79 -22.03
CA LEU A 43 -26.46 3.57 -21.80
C LEU A 43 -27.10 2.72 -20.70
N LEU A 44 -27.53 3.32 -19.58
CA LEU A 44 -28.23 2.65 -18.49
C LEU A 44 -29.55 2.02 -18.95
N ARG A 45 -30.31 2.69 -19.81
CA ARG A 45 -31.57 2.17 -20.40
C ARG A 45 -31.32 1.00 -21.35
N LYS A 46 -30.18 1.01 -22.08
CA LYS A 46 -29.84 -0.04 -23.04
C LYS A 46 -29.42 -1.35 -22.35
N LYS A 47 -28.61 -1.23 -21.32
CA LYS A 47 -28.13 -2.35 -20.52
C LYS A 47 -27.74 -1.86 -19.14
N LYS A 48 -28.31 -2.45 -18.09
CA LYS A 48 -27.98 -2.13 -16.70
C LYS A 48 -26.60 -2.75 -16.35
N PRO A 49 -25.57 -1.94 -16.01
CA PRO A 49 -24.30 -2.47 -15.55
C PRO A 49 -24.37 -2.82 -14.05
N ASP A 50 -23.52 -3.73 -13.59
CA ASP A 50 -23.35 -4.01 -12.16
C ASP A 50 -22.56 -2.89 -11.48
N VAL A 51 -21.55 -2.33 -12.19
CA VAL A 51 -20.66 -1.30 -11.68
C VAL A 51 -20.54 -0.17 -12.70
N VAL A 52 -20.51 1.06 -12.22
CA VAL A 52 -20.14 2.26 -12.99
C VAL A 52 -18.87 2.84 -12.42
N LEU A 53 -17.82 2.99 -13.23
CA LEU A 53 -16.63 3.75 -12.93
C LEU A 53 -16.78 5.14 -13.55
N LEU A 54 -16.88 6.19 -12.70
CA LEU A 54 -17.27 7.54 -13.09
C LEU A 54 -16.14 8.53 -12.76
N ASP A 55 -15.60 9.20 -13.76
CA ASP A 55 -14.70 10.33 -13.52
C ASP A 55 -15.40 11.48 -12.82
N MET A 56 -14.64 12.19 -11.98
CA MET A 56 -15.17 13.32 -11.21
C MET A 56 -15.15 14.62 -12.00
N ASN A 57 -14.27 14.75 -13.00
CA ASN A 57 -14.05 15.98 -13.77
C ASN A 57 -14.13 15.69 -15.27
N PHE A 58 -15.07 16.33 -15.96
CA PHE A 58 -15.26 16.26 -17.41
C PHE A 58 -14.97 17.61 -18.04
N GLY A 59 -14.02 17.66 -18.99
CA GLY A 59 -13.69 18.87 -19.76
C GLY A 59 -12.55 19.72 -19.19
N ARG A 60 -12.02 20.62 -20.02
CA ARG A 60 -10.86 21.50 -19.74
C ARG A 60 -11.19 22.75 -18.92
N GLY A 61 -12.30 22.77 -18.18
CA GLY A 61 -12.74 23.89 -17.36
C GLY A 61 -12.27 23.82 -15.91
N ILE A 62 -12.86 24.64 -15.03
CA ILE A 62 -12.55 24.71 -13.60
C ILE A 62 -12.82 23.33 -12.97
N ASN A 63 -11.76 22.63 -12.55
CA ASN A 63 -11.82 21.33 -11.89
C ASN A 63 -12.43 21.48 -10.47
N ASN A 64 -13.76 21.46 -10.37
CA ASN A 64 -14.46 21.56 -9.08
C ASN A 64 -15.21 20.27 -8.67
N GLY A 65 -15.10 19.17 -9.46
CA GLY A 65 -15.70 17.86 -9.18
C GLY A 65 -17.23 17.83 -9.08
N ASN A 66 -17.89 18.96 -9.29
CA ASN A 66 -19.36 19.06 -9.16
C ASN A 66 -20.09 18.27 -10.26
N GLU A 67 -19.46 18.11 -11.44
CA GLU A 67 -20.04 17.33 -12.53
C GLU A 67 -20.14 15.85 -12.18
N GLY A 68 -19.06 15.25 -11.62
CA GLY A 68 -19.09 13.87 -11.18
C GLY A 68 -20.14 13.61 -10.10
N LEU A 69 -20.29 14.54 -9.14
CA LEU A 69 -21.34 14.44 -8.12
C LEU A 69 -22.76 14.58 -8.71
N PHE A 70 -22.93 15.45 -9.69
CA PHE A 70 -24.21 15.57 -10.40
C PHE A 70 -24.57 14.24 -11.09
N TRP A 71 -23.63 13.65 -11.83
CA TRP A 71 -23.88 12.40 -12.53
C TRP A 71 -24.01 11.21 -11.58
N LEU A 72 -23.32 11.20 -10.45
CA LEU A 72 -23.55 10.21 -9.39
C LEU A 72 -25.02 10.22 -8.94
N LYS A 73 -25.56 11.40 -8.63
CA LYS A 73 -26.97 11.56 -8.22
C LYS A 73 -27.92 11.10 -9.31
N GLU A 74 -27.65 11.45 -10.56
CA GLU A 74 -28.48 11.07 -11.69
C GLU A 74 -28.45 9.54 -11.93
N ILE A 75 -27.28 8.89 -11.84
CA ILE A 75 -27.15 7.43 -11.90
C ILE A 75 -27.96 6.80 -10.77
N LYS A 76 -27.79 7.26 -9.54
CA LYS A 76 -28.50 6.73 -8.37
C LYS A 76 -30.01 6.97 -8.43
N ARG A 77 -30.44 8.05 -9.06
CA ARG A 77 -31.87 8.32 -9.31
C ARG A 77 -32.47 7.34 -10.34
N LEU A 78 -31.72 7.03 -11.41
CA LEU A 78 -32.16 6.15 -12.47
C LEU A 78 -32.07 4.67 -12.07
N GLU A 79 -30.96 4.28 -11.42
CA GLU A 79 -30.63 2.92 -11.04
C GLU A 79 -30.02 2.90 -9.62
N PRO A 80 -30.85 2.88 -8.55
CA PRO A 80 -30.38 2.96 -7.16
C PRO A 80 -29.41 1.83 -6.76
N GLU A 81 -29.58 0.63 -7.33
CA GLU A 81 -28.82 -0.57 -7.00
C GLU A 81 -27.43 -0.64 -7.65
N VAL A 82 -27.20 0.12 -8.72
CA VAL A 82 -25.92 0.10 -9.44
C VAL A 82 -24.81 0.64 -8.54
N ALA A 83 -23.72 -0.11 -8.39
CA ALA A 83 -22.57 0.32 -7.64
C ALA A 83 -21.79 1.40 -8.44
N VAL A 84 -21.65 2.61 -7.90
CA VAL A 84 -20.87 3.69 -8.54
C VAL A 84 -19.55 3.87 -7.81
N VAL A 85 -18.44 3.78 -8.54
CA VAL A 85 -17.08 4.07 -8.06
C VAL A 85 -16.63 5.37 -8.69
N LEU A 86 -16.22 6.33 -7.86
CA LEU A 86 -15.72 7.61 -8.32
C LEU A 86 -14.24 7.52 -8.66
N PHE A 87 -13.82 8.17 -9.75
CA PHE A 87 -12.45 8.15 -10.24
C PHE A 87 -11.92 9.58 -10.20
N THR A 88 -10.94 9.87 -9.34
CA THR A 88 -10.56 11.24 -9.00
C THR A 88 -9.06 11.46 -9.02
N ALA A 89 -8.61 12.70 -9.26
CA ALA A 89 -7.23 13.10 -9.09
C ALA A 89 -6.89 13.34 -7.61
N TYR A 90 -5.61 13.33 -7.26
CA TYR A 90 -5.12 13.42 -5.87
C TYR A 90 -5.60 14.66 -5.10
N ALA A 91 -5.93 15.75 -5.80
CA ALA A 91 -6.39 17.01 -5.20
C ALA A 91 -7.87 17.04 -4.76
N ASP A 92 -8.68 16.02 -5.14
CA ASP A 92 -10.13 16.04 -5.01
C ASP A 92 -10.68 15.03 -3.98
N ILE A 93 -9.88 14.65 -2.99
CA ILE A 93 -10.27 13.65 -1.96
C ILE A 93 -11.51 14.11 -1.18
N ASP A 94 -11.65 15.39 -0.89
CA ASP A 94 -12.84 15.93 -0.20
C ASP A 94 -14.12 15.74 -1.01
N LEU A 95 -14.02 15.84 -2.34
CA LEU A 95 -15.11 15.57 -3.26
C LEU A 95 -15.45 14.08 -3.33
N ALA A 96 -14.44 13.20 -3.27
CA ALA A 96 -14.66 11.75 -3.18
C ALA A 96 -15.40 11.36 -1.90
N VAL A 97 -15.02 11.94 -0.76
CA VAL A 97 -15.73 11.75 0.54
C VAL A 97 -17.17 12.25 0.46
N LYS A 98 -17.40 13.39 -0.20
CA LYS A 98 -18.76 13.89 -0.44
C LYS A 98 -19.55 12.93 -1.33
N GLY A 99 -18.93 12.38 -2.36
CA GLY A 99 -19.52 11.37 -3.22
C GLY A 99 -19.96 10.10 -2.48
N ILE A 100 -19.16 9.62 -1.54
CA ILE A 100 -19.55 8.48 -0.68
C ILE A 100 -20.80 8.80 0.13
N LYS A 101 -20.89 10.02 0.71
CA LYS A 101 -22.10 10.47 1.43
C LYS A 101 -23.33 10.60 0.52
N GLU A 102 -23.14 10.87 -0.75
CA GLU A 102 -24.18 10.98 -1.78
C GLU A 102 -24.51 9.63 -2.45
N GLY A 103 -23.93 8.52 -1.96
CA GLY A 103 -24.29 7.16 -2.34
C GLY A 103 -23.31 6.47 -3.30
N ALA A 104 -22.12 7.00 -3.54
CA ALA A 104 -21.06 6.24 -4.20
C ALA A 104 -20.66 5.03 -3.34
N ALA A 105 -20.35 3.92 -3.99
CA ALA A 105 -19.96 2.68 -3.32
C ALA A 105 -18.50 2.73 -2.84
N ASP A 106 -17.61 3.40 -3.60
CA ASP A 106 -16.20 3.58 -3.30
C ASP A 106 -15.62 4.71 -4.18
N PHE A 107 -14.33 5.02 -3.98
CA PHE A 107 -13.56 5.88 -4.88
C PHE A 107 -12.16 5.33 -5.14
N VAL A 108 -11.54 5.76 -6.24
CA VAL A 108 -10.18 5.43 -6.63
C VAL A 108 -9.45 6.70 -7.04
N VAL A 109 -8.24 6.90 -6.52
CA VAL A 109 -7.40 8.06 -6.80
C VAL A 109 -6.46 7.78 -7.96
N LYS A 110 -6.33 8.72 -8.89
CA LYS A 110 -5.34 8.70 -10.00
C LYS A 110 -4.01 9.32 -9.50
N PRO A 111 -2.84 8.72 -9.71
CA PRO A 111 -2.59 7.40 -10.34
C PRO A 111 -2.94 6.23 -9.41
N PHE A 112 -3.32 5.11 -9.98
CA PHE A 112 -3.80 3.92 -9.26
C PHE A 112 -3.00 2.68 -9.66
N GLU A 113 -2.96 1.70 -8.76
CA GLU A 113 -2.44 0.38 -9.04
C GLU A 113 -3.54 -0.49 -9.66
N ASN A 114 -3.22 -1.14 -10.78
CA ASN A 114 -4.17 -1.97 -11.53
C ASN A 114 -4.81 -3.06 -10.67
N VAL A 115 -4.05 -3.65 -9.75
CA VAL A 115 -4.52 -4.70 -8.83
C VAL A 115 -5.60 -4.16 -7.92
N VAL A 116 -5.34 -3.02 -7.26
CA VAL A 116 -6.26 -2.38 -6.32
C VAL A 116 -7.56 -1.96 -7.00
N LEU A 117 -7.47 -1.41 -8.22
CA LEU A 117 -8.65 -1.05 -9.00
C LEU A 117 -9.51 -2.27 -9.31
N VAL A 118 -8.90 -3.34 -9.82
CA VAL A 118 -9.61 -4.58 -10.19
C VAL A 118 -10.25 -5.23 -8.96
N GLU A 119 -9.57 -5.25 -7.82
CA GLU A 119 -10.10 -5.79 -6.56
C GLU A 119 -11.32 -5.00 -6.09
N LYS A 120 -11.24 -3.68 -6.05
CA LYS A 120 -12.36 -2.81 -5.67
C LYS A 120 -13.58 -3.01 -6.57
N LEU A 121 -13.40 -2.99 -7.89
CA LEU A 121 -14.50 -3.14 -8.85
C LEU A 121 -15.14 -4.54 -8.79
N THR A 122 -14.34 -5.58 -8.58
CA THR A 122 -14.87 -6.96 -8.44
C THR A 122 -15.59 -7.20 -7.12
N ALA A 123 -15.19 -6.56 -6.05
CA ALA A 123 -15.86 -6.65 -4.74
C ALA A 123 -17.29 -6.07 -4.80
N LEU A 124 -17.48 -4.98 -5.54
CA LEU A 124 -18.78 -4.31 -5.68
C LEU A 124 -19.80 -5.09 -6.51
N ARG A 125 -19.35 -5.81 -7.53
CA ARG A 125 -20.20 -6.70 -8.36
C ARG A 125 -20.94 -7.77 -7.54
N ARG A 126 -20.45 -8.14 -6.36
CA ARG A 126 -20.92 -9.27 -5.56
C ARG A 126 -21.96 -8.92 -4.49
N LYS A 127 -22.37 -7.66 -4.38
CA LYS A 127 -23.35 -7.25 -3.36
C LYS A 127 -24.77 -7.84 -3.57
N GLU A 128 -25.07 -8.44 -4.72
CA GLU A 128 -26.37 -9.08 -4.95
C GLU A 128 -26.53 -10.50 -4.39
N ALA A 129 -25.47 -11.15 -3.95
CA ALA A 129 -25.53 -12.45 -3.28
C ALA A 129 -25.19 -12.26 -1.80
N GLY A 130 -26.22 -11.99 -0.99
CA GLY A 130 -26.08 -11.85 0.46
C GLY A 130 -25.27 -12.98 1.08
N ARG A 131 -24.02 -12.66 1.39
CA ARG A 131 -23.09 -13.15 2.41
C ARG A 131 -21.68 -12.77 1.96
N LEU A 132 -21.05 -11.88 2.71
CA LEU A 132 -19.61 -11.68 2.70
C LEU A 132 -18.94 -12.98 3.18
N THR A 133 -18.73 -13.93 2.26
CA THR A 133 -17.67 -14.91 2.46
C THR A 133 -16.40 -14.29 1.91
N PRO A 134 -15.34 -14.11 2.72
CA PRO A 134 -14.05 -13.68 2.24
C PRO A 134 -13.62 -14.62 1.11
N ARG A 135 -13.04 -14.07 0.04
CA ARG A 135 -12.38 -14.91 -0.96
C ARG A 135 -11.30 -15.73 -0.26
N LEU A 136 -11.12 -16.98 -0.66
CA LEU A 136 -9.94 -17.79 -0.27
C LEU A 136 -8.62 -17.04 -0.54
N ASP A 137 -8.60 -16.09 -1.50
CA ASP A 137 -7.43 -15.26 -1.84
C ASP A 137 -7.22 -14.07 -0.88
N GLU A 138 -8.24 -13.69 -0.09
CA GLU A 138 -8.17 -12.65 0.95
C GLU A 138 -7.81 -13.23 2.32
N LEU A 139 -7.83 -14.55 2.47
CA LEU A 139 -7.39 -15.19 3.69
C LEU A 139 -5.88 -15.06 3.83
N CYS A 140 -5.45 -14.67 5.01
CA CYS A 140 -4.05 -14.68 5.39
C CYS A 140 -3.44 -16.05 5.06
N TYR A 141 -2.40 -16.09 4.25
CA TYR A 141 -1.62 -17.30 4.07
C TYR A 141 -0.69 -17.44 5.27
N TRP A 142 -0.98 -18.38 6.11
CA TRP A 142 -0.25 -18.59 7.37
C TRP A 142 1.11 -19.26 7.21
N GLY A 143 1.43 -19.76 6.01
CA GLY A 143 2.67 -20.46 5.75
C GLY A 143 2.62 -21.92 6.21
N GLN A 144 3.76 -22.59 6.05
CA GLN A 144 3.98 -23.99 6.46
C GLN A 144 5.09 -24.09 7.52
N SER A 145 5.76 -22.98 7.82
CA SER A 145 6.82 -22.93 8.82
C SER A 145 6.24 -23.03 10.23
N LYS A 146 6.94 -23.72 11.12
CA LYS A 146 6.52 -23.90 12.52
C LYS A 146 6.30 -22.58 13.25
N THR A 147 7.13 -21.59 13.00
CA THR A 147 6.99 -20.25 13.56
C THR A 147 5.70 -19.57 13.15
N MET A 148 5.26 -19.75 11.91
CA MET A 148 3.99 -19.20 11.44
C MET A 148 2.79 -19.97 11.98
N GLU A 149 2.90 -21.29 12.19
CA GLU A 149 1.86 -22.09 12.84
C GLU A 149 1.66 -21.67 14.32
N GLU A 150 2.74 -21.47 15.06
CA GLU A 150 2.69 -20.97 16.45
C GLU A 150 2.08 -19.56 16.51
N LEU A 151 2.44 -18.68 15.57
CA LEU A 151 1.88 -17.35 15.45
C LEU A 151 0.38 -17.38 15.12
N HIS A 152 -0.05 -18.30 14.25
CA HIS A 152 -1.46 -18.50 13.91
C HIS A 152 -2.29 -18.87 15.14
N VAL A 153 -1.85 -19.88 15.89
CA VAL A 153 -2.52 -20.31 17.13
C VAL A 153 -2.60 -19.16 18.14
N MET A 154 -1.54 -18.35 18.25
CA MET A 154 -1.55 -17.20 19.15
C MET A 154 -2.52 -16.11 18.64
N ALA A 155 -2.53 -15.82 17.34
CA ALA A 155 -3.43 -14.84 16.74
C ALA A 155 -4.90 -15.22 16.93
N GLU A 156 -5.27 -16.49 16.77
CA GLU A 156 -6.64 -16.98 17.03
C GLU A 156 -7.05 -16.78 18.49
N LYS A 157 -6.17 -17.13 19.45
CA LYS A 157 -6.44 -16.95 20.88
C LYS A 157 -6.64 -15.49 21.26
N VAL A 158 -5.86 -14.59 20.68
CA VAL A 158 -5.90 -13.16 20.98
C VAL A 158 -7.05 -12.48 20.24
N ALA A 159 -7.42 -12.95 19.05
CA ALA A 159 -8.46 -12.35 18.21
C ALA A 159 -9.80 -12.18 18.94
N VAL A 160 -10.20 -13.14 19.72
CA VAL A 160 -11.49 -13.14 20.47
C VAL A 160 -11.51 -12.22 21.68
N THR A 161 -10.37 -11.57 22.02
CA THR A 161 -10.23 -10.65 23.15
C THR A 161 -10.24 -9.19 22.68
N ASP A 162 -10.41 -8.25 23.61
CA ASP A 162 -10.25 -6.80 23.35
C ASP A 162 -8.85 -6.29 23.75
N ALA A 163 -7.88 -7.17 23.98
CA ALA A 163 -6.50 -6.79 24.30
C ALA A 163 -5.86 -6.00 23.16
N ASN A 164 -5.06 -5.00 23.51
CA ASN A 164 -4.23 -4.29 22.54
C ASN A 164 -3.12 -5.21 22.02
N ILE A 165 -2.83 -5.12 20.74
CA ILE A 165 -1.84 -5.95 20.07
C ILE A 165 -0.78 -5.06 19.44
N LEU A 166 0.48 -5.40 19.69
CA LEU A 166 1.63 -4.85 18.98
C LEU A 166 2.18 -5.91 18.03
N ILE A 167 2.18 -5.61 16.74
CA ILE A 167 2.78 -6.46 15.70
C ILE A 167 4.15 -5.89 15.34
N THR A 168 5.20 -6.70 15.52
CA THR A 168 6.57 -6.31 15.16
C THR A 168 7.09 -7.15 14.00
N GLY A 169 8.00 -6.61 13.21
CA GLY A 169 8.62 -7.30 12.10
C GLY A 169 9.11 -6.34 11.02
N GLU A 170 10.01 -6.81 10.18
CA GLU A 170 10.58 -6.03 9.09
C GLU A 170 9.52 -5.52 8.10
N ASN A 171 9.92 -4.57 7.25
CA ASN A 171 9.06 -4.07 6.18
C ASN A 171 8.74 -5.20 5.19
N GLY A 172 7.48 -5.27 4.74
CA GLY A 172 7.04 -6.26 3.77
C GLY A 172 6.81 -7.67 4.31
N THR A 173 6.88 -7.90 5.64
CA THR A 173 6.62 -9.23 6.25
C THR A 173 5.14 -9.62 6.30
N GLY A 174 4.21 -8.66 6.11
CA GLY A 174 2.76 -8.89 6.12
C GLY A 174 2.06 -8.44 7.40
N LYS A 175 2.61 -7.47 8.14
CA LYS A 175 2.02 -6.94 9.40
C LYS A 175 0.56 -6.50 9.25
N GLU A 176 0.24 -5.79 8.16
CA GLU A 176 -1.14 -5.36 7.89
C GLU A 176 -2.07 -6.54 7.59
N VAL A 177 -1.59 -7.54 6.84
CA VAL A 177 -2.36 -8.76 6.53
C VAL A 177 -2.70 -9.50 7.82
N LEU A 178 -1.75 -9.61 8.76
CA LEU A 178 -1.97 -10.20 10.07
C LEU A 178 -2.99 -9.40 10.90
N ALA A 179 -2.90 -8.07 10.89
CA ALA A 179 -3.85 -7.21 11.59
C ALA A 179 -5.28 -7.37 11.05
N ARG A 180 -5.45 -7.43 9.73
CA ARG A 180 -6.74 -7.68 9.07
C ARG A 180 -7.31 -9.06 9.44
N GLU A 181 -6.47 -10.08 9.50
CA GLU A 181 -6.89 -11.43 9.87
C GLU A 181 -7.32 -11.50 11.34
N ILE A 182 -6.56 -10.90 12.26
CA ILE A 182 -6.94 -10.79 13.68
C ILE A 182 -8.29 -10.05 13.84
N HIS A 183 -8.50 -8.98 13.08
CA HIS A 183 -9.78 -8.27 13.08
C HIS A 183 -10.90 -9.16 12.55
N ARG A 184 -10.69 -9.90 11.46
CA ARG A 184 -11.66 -10.83 10.86
C ARG A 184 -12.11 -11.92 11.83
N LEU A 185 -11.17 -12.43 12.63
CA LEU A 185 -11.42 -13.46 13.65
C LEU A 185 -12.01 -12.88 14.95
N SER A 186 -12.10 -11.55 15.08
CA SER A 186 -12.53 -10.89 16.29
C SER A 186 -14.05 -10.78 16.42
N ARG A 187 -14.52 -10.47 17.64
CA ARG A 187 -15.92 -10.14 17.90
C ARG A 187 -16.38 -8.85 17.21
N ARG A 188 -15.44 -8.04 16.70
CA ARG A 188 -15.68 -6.75 16.04
C ARG A 188 -15.68 -6.85 14.51
N SER A 189 -15.56 -8.05 13.94
CA SER A 189 -15.50 -8.32 12.49
C SER A 189 -16.74 -7.85 11.71
N GLY A 190 -17.87 -7.61 12.38
CA GLY A 190 -19.07 -7.07 11.75
C GLY A 190 -18.97 -5.58 11.33
N ARG A 191 -17.90 -4.88 11.75
CA ARG A 191 -17.62 -3.50 11.36
C ARG A 191 -16.29 -3.43 10.61
N GLN A 192 -16.14 -2.46 9.74
CA GLN A 192 -14.90 -2.27 9.00
C GLN A 192 -13.76 -1.83 9.93
N MET A 193 -12.59 -2.46 9.80
CA MET A 193 -11.36 -2.00 10.45
C MET A 193 -10.95 -0.62 9.92
N VAL A 194 -10.64 0.30 10.81
CA VAL A 194 -10.13 1.62 10.45
C VAL A 194 -8.60 1.58 10.47
N THR A 195 -7.98 1.94 9.36
CA THR A 195 -6.51 1.90 9.20
C THR A 195 -5.94 3.31 9.17
N VAL A 196 -4.80 3.49 9.82
CA VAL A 196 -4.00 4.72 9.82
C VAL A 196 -2.54 4.35 9.59
N ASP A 197 -1.93 4.89 8.53
CA ASP A 197 -0.50 4.72 8.23
C ASP A 197 0.26 5.98 8.68
N MET A 198 1.20 5.79 9.62
CA MET A 198 2.03 6.85 10.19
C MET A 198 3.20 7.27 9.29
N GLY A 199 3.50 6.49 8.26
CA GLY A 199 4.58 6.77 7.31
C GLY A 199 4.20 7.71 6.18
N ALA A 200 2.90 7.82 5.88
CA ALA A 200 2.40 8.46 4.66
C ALA A 200 2.00 9.94 4.83
N VAL A 201 1.93 10.47 6.06
CA VAL A 201 1.31 11.78 6.33
C VAL A 201 2.24 12.68 7.16
N SER A 202 2.24 14.01 6.85
CA SER A 202 2.95 14.98 7.69
C SER A 202 2.34 15.05 9.10
N GLU A 203 3.15 15.41 10.10
CA GLU A 203 2.77 15.41 11.52
C GLU A 203 1.47 16.19 11.81
N THR A 204 1.32 17.38 11.25
CA THR A 204 0.14 18.23 11.43
C THR A 204 -1.13 17.66 10.80
N LEU A 205 -1.00 17.02 9.65
CA LEU A 205 -2.10 16.32 8.99
C LEU A 205 -2.46 15.05 9.76
N PHE A 206 -1.48 14.36 10.31
CA PHE A 206 -1.70 13.15 11.10
C PHE A 206 -2.54 13.41 12.35
N GLU A 207 -2.25 14.47 13.10
CA GLU A 207 -3.04 14.83 14.27
C GLU A 207 -4.50 15.08 13.91
N SER A 208 -4.74 15.83 12.82
CA SER A 208 -6.09 16.12 12.33
C SER A 208 -6.83 14.88 11.80
N GLU A 209 -6.13 13.94 11.18
CA GLU A 209 -6.69 12.66 10.74
C GLU A 209 -7.07 11.77 11.93
N LEU A 210 -6.20 11.64 12.93
CA LEU A 210 -6.41 10.74 14.06
C LEU A 210 -7.49 11.24 15.02
N PHE A 211 -7.42 12.52 15.43
CA PHE A 211 -8.30 13.10 16.44
C PHE A 211 -9.49 13.87 15.86
N GLY A 212 -9.44 14.23 14.57
CA GLY A 212 -10.46 15.10 13.95
C GLY A 212 -10.29 16.58 14.31
N TYR A 213 -11.08 17.43 13.72
CA TYR A 213 -11.03 18.87 13.97
C TYR A 213 -12.40 19.54 13.88
N MET A 214 -12.54 20.67 14.56
CA MET A 214 -13.67 21.57 14.45
C MET A 214 -13.41 22.62 13.38
N ARG A 215 -14.48 23.16 12.81
CA ARG A 215 -14.40 24.31 11.89
C ARG A 215 -13.63 25.46 12.53
N GLY A 216 -12.64 26.01 11.80
CA GLY A 216 -11.81 27.11 12.28
C GLY A 216 -10.62 26.70 13.14
N ALA A 217 -10.36 25.41 13.34
CA ALA A 217 -9.20 24.93 14.12
C ALA A 217 -7.86 25.32 13.47
N PHE A 218 -7.83 25.48 12.15
CA PHE A 218 -6.71 25.99 11.34
C PHE A 218 -7.23 26.63 10.06
N THR A 219 -6.37 27.31 9.29
CA THR A 219 -6.74 28.13 8.12
C THR A 219 -7.65 27.42 7.11
N ASP A 220 -7.46 26.12 6.88
CA ASP A 220 -8.25 25.32 5.92
C ASP A 220 -9.38 24.49 6.55
N ALA A 221 -9.62 24.61 7.83
CA ALA A 221 -10.71 23.90 8.54
C ALA A 221 -12.09 24.53 8.23
N LYS A 222 -12.63 24.28 7.04
CA LYS A 222 -13.91 24.83 6.56
C LYS A 222 -15.16 24.19 7.18
N SER A 223 -15.02 22.94 7.66
CA SER A 223 -16.10 22.15 8.28
C SER A 223 -15.55 21.26 9.38
N ASP A 224 -16.43 20.78 10.26
CA ASP A 224 -16.07 19.76 11.25
C ASP A 224 -15.73 18.43 10.55
N LYS A 225 -14.65 17.78 10.99
CA LYS A 225 -14.26 16.45 10.48
C LYS A 225 -14.04 15.50 11.67
N PRO A 226 -14.74 14.33 11.72
CA PRO A 226 -14.47 13.32 12.73
C PRO A 226 -13.10 12.68 12.50
N GLY A 227 -12.40 12.35 13.59
CA GLY A 227 -11.12 11.65 13.54
C GLY A 227 -11.28 10.14 13.32
N LYS A 228 -10.19 9.48 12.94
CA LYS A 228 -10.14 8.03 12.77
C LYS A 228 -10.48 7.27 14.05
N MET A 229 -10.14 7.81 15.24
CA MET A 229 -10.52 7.21 16.52
C MET A 229 -12.03 7.21 16.73
N GLU A 230 -12.74 8.28 16.33
CA GLU A 230 -14.20 8.33 16.37
C GLU A 230 -14.82 7.36 15.35
N LEU A 231 -14.24 7.29 14.13
CA LEU A 231 -14.71 6.38 13.07
C LEU A 231 -14.52 4.90 13.42
N ALA A 232 -13.56 4.60 14.30
CA ALA A 232 -13.30 3.25 14.78
C ALA A 232 -14.21 2.82 15.94
N GLU A 233 -15.23 3.62 16.30
CA GLU A 233 -16.17 3.30 17.37
C GLU A 233 -16.82 1.91 17.18
N GLY A 234 -16.69 1.05 18.17
CA GLY A 234 -17.18 -0.33 18.14
C GLY A 234 -16.45 -1.25 17.16
N SER A 235 -15.33 -0.80 16.59
CA SER A 235 -14.50 -1.55 15.64
C SER A 235 -13.06 -1.69 16.15
N THR A 236 -12.15 -1.99 15.22
CA THR A 236 -10.70 -2.04 15.45
C THR A 236 -10.03 -0.87 14.75
N LEU A 237 -9.15 -0.16 15.46
CA LEU A 237 -8.22 0.81 14.89
C LEU A 237 -6.88 0.12 14.69
N PHE A 238 -6.41 0.09 13.46
CA PHE A 238 -5.07 -0.37 13.10
C PHE A 238 -4.17 0.82 12.81
N MET A 239 -3.05 0.91 13.53
CA MET A 239 -2.06 1.97 13.36
C MET A 239 -0.76 1.33 12.87
N ASP A 240 -0.42 1.53 11.59
CA ASP A 240 0.84 1.05 11.03
C ASP A 240 1.98 2.04 11.30
N GLU A 241 3.18 1.53 11.47
CA GLU A 241 4.42 2.26 11.73
C GLU A 241 4.33 3.21 12.95
N ILE A 242 3.78 2.70 14.09
CA ILE A 242 3.61 3.47 15.35
C ILE A 242 4.92 4.12 15.85
N GLY A 243 6.09 3.55 15.51
CA GLY A 243 7.39 4.11 15.83
C GLY A 243 7.72 5.44 15.13
N ASN A 244 6.91 5.88 14.15
CA ASN A 244 7.07 7.18 13.48
C ASN A 244 6.31 8.31 14.18
N LEU A 245 5.52 7.99 15.21
CA LEU A 245 4.73 8.98 15.93
C LEU A 245 5.63 9.94 16.69
N SER A 246 5.44 11.25 16.53
CA SER A 246 6.20 12.25 17.25
C SER A 246 5.89 12.23 18.75
N TYR A 247 6.86 12.62 19.58
CA TYR A 247 6.75 12.54 21.02
C TYR A 247 5.52 13.28 21.61
N PRO A 248 5.14 14.50 21.11
CA PRO A 248 3.90 15.16 21.56
C PRO A 248 2.63 14.36 21.23
N LEU A 249 2.58 13.73 20.04
CA LEU A 249 1.41 12.95 19.64
C LEU A 249 1.31 11.63 20.41
N GLN A 250 2.44 11.06 20.83
CA GLN A 250 2.45 9.90 21.73
C GLN A 250 1.73 10.21 23.04
N ALA A 251 1.94 11.40 23.64
CA ALA A 251 1.23 11.82 24.85
C ALA A 251 -0.28 11.98 24.62
N LYS A 252 -0.69 12.56 23.49
CA LYS A 252 -2.11 12.70 23.15
C LYS A 252 -2.77 11.34 22.92
N LEU A 253 -2.10 10.44 22.22
CA LEU A 253 -2.60 9.08 22.01
C LEU A 253 -2.75 8.33 23.33
N LEU A 254 -1.75 8.41 24.22
CA LEU A 254 -1.82 7.79 25.55
C LEU A 254 -3.02 8.29 26.34
N ASN A 255 -3.25 9.59 26.38
CA ASN A 255 -4.38 10.19 27.07
C ASN A 255 -5.71 9.64 26.53
N ALA A 256 -5.88 9.62 25.20
CA ALA A 256 -7.09 9.09 24.56
C ALA A 256 -7.33 7.60 24.88
N LEU A 257 -6.26 6.79 24.93
CA LEU A 257 -6.35 5.36 25.27
C LEU A 257 -6.63 5.11 26.75
N GLN A 258 -6.21 6.03 27.65
CA GLN A 258 -6.44 5.92 29.09
C GLN A 258 -7.84 6.40 29.47
N SER A 259 -8.23 7.59 29.03
CA SER A 259 -9.54 8.19 29.31
C SER A 259 -10.67 7.54 28.53
N ARG A 260 -10.38 6.83 27.44
CA ARG A 260 -11.34 6.35 26.44
C ARG A 260 -12.21 7.45 25.87
N THR A 261 -11.64 8.64 25.75
CA THR A 261 -12.27 9.81 25.15
C THR A 261 -11.30 10.47 24.16
N VAL A 262 -11.84 11.14 23.16
CA VAL A 262 -11.09 11.95 22.21
C VAL A 262 -11.68 13.34 22.13
N THR A 263 -10.81 14.36 22.01
CA THR A 263 -11.21 15.74 21.77
C THR A 263 -10.71 16.19 20.42
N ARG A 264 -11.60 16.72 19.59
CA ARG A 264 -11.23 17.26 18.28
C ARG A 264 -10.35 18.48 18.41
N ILE A 265 -9.44 18.70 17.49
CA ILE A 265 -8.59 19.89 17.43
C ILE A 265 -9.49 21.13 17.35
N GLY A 266 -9.22 22.15 18.20
CA GLY A 266 -10.04 23.35 18.31
C GLY A 266 -11.36 23.17 19.03
N GLY A 267 -11.67 21.96 19.54
CA GLY A 267 -12.85 21.66 20.35
C GLY A 267 -12.51 21.49 21.81
N THR A 268 -13.57 21.47 22.66
CA THR A 268 -13.47 21.20 24.11
C THR A 268 -14.32 20.01 24.54
N LYS A 269 -15.13 19.47 23.63
CA LYS A 269 -16.04 18.37 23.93
C LYS A 269 -15.29 17.04 23.92
N GLU A 270 -15.33 16.31 25.00
CA GLU A 270 -14.87 14.92 25.08
C GLU A 270 -15.89 14.00 24.42
N ILE A 271 -15.40 13.17 23.51
CA ILE A 271 -16.19 12.19 22.76
C ILE A 271 -15.74 10.80 23.21
N PRO A 272 -16.62 9.99 23.82
CA PRO A 272 -16.25 8.65 24.25
C PRO A 272 -15.93 7.76 23.05
N ILE A 273 -14.92 6.88 23.21
CA ILE A 273 -14.49 5.92 22.19
C ILE A 273 -14.41 4.51 22.80
N ASN A 274 -14.94 3.54 22.09
CA ASN A 274 -14.82 2.12 22.39
C ASN A 274 -14.22 1.39 21.20
N LEU A 275 -12.92 1.47 21.04
CA LEU A 275 -12.18 0.81 19.99
C LEU A 275 -11.23 -0.26 20.53
N ARG A 276 -10.91 -1.27 19.71
CA ARG A 276 -9.79 -2.17 19.91
C ARG A 276 -8.60 -1.65 19.15
N LEU A 277 -7.42 -1.62 19.77
CA LEU A 277 -6.20 -1.12 19.13
C LEU A 277 -5.30 -2.27 18.69
N ILE A 278 -4.89 -2.24 17.43
CA ILE A 278 -3.79 -3.04 16.89
C ILE A 278 -2.76 -2.06 16.34
N THR A 279 -1.51 -2.20 16.74
CA THR A 279 -0.40 -1.36 16.27
C THR A 279 0.65 -2.21 15.58
N ALA A 280 1.35 -1.65 14.60
CA ALA A 280 2.45 -2.32 13.93
C ALA A 280 3.68 -1.43 13.82
N THR A 281 4.87 -2.03 13.81
CA THR A 281 6.14 -1.31 13.60
C THR A 281 7.25 -2.23 13.13
N ASN A 282 8.19 -1.67 12.38
CA ASN A 282 9.46 -2.30 12.04
C ASN A 282 10.60 -1.85 12.98
N ARG A 283 10.35 -0.86 13.85
CA ARG A 283 11.36 -0.29 14.77
C ARG A 283 11.39 -1.04 16.09
N ASN A 284 12.56 -1.03 16.75
CA ASN A 284 12.70 -1.50 18.10
C ASN A 284 12.24 -0.41 19.10
N LEU A 285 10.97 -0.52 19.54
CA LEU A 285 10.40 0.48 20.46
C LEU A 285 11.11 0.52 21.82
N GLN A 286 11.67 -0.60 22.29
CA GLN A 286 12.42 -0.64 23.55
C GLN A 286 13.72 0.20 23.45
N GLN A 287 14.42 0.07 22.33
CA GLN A 287 15.58 0.92 22.06
C GLN A 287 15.19 2.39 21.97
N MET A 288 14.08 2.71 21.29
CA MET A 288 13.57 4.07 21.17
C MET A 288 13.19 4.68 22.53
N VAL A 289 12.71 3.86 23.47
CA VAL A 289 12.47 4.30 24.87
C VAL A 289 13.78 4.66 25.56
N GLN A 290 14.83 3.85 25.40
CA GLN A 290 16.17 4.14 25.96
C GLN A 290 16.77 5.42 25.37
N GLU A 291 16.53 5.67 24.09
CA GLU A 291 16.95 6.89 23.37
C GLU A 291 16.08 8.12 23.68
N GLY A 292 14.98 7.96 24.45
CA GLY A 292 14.06 9.05 24.79
C GLY A 292 13.18 9.53 23.63
N THR A 293 13.10 8.77 22.52
CA THR A 293 12.29 9.10 21.33
C THR A 293 10.90 8.46 21.34
N PHE A 294 10.69 7.47 22.21
CA PHE A 294 9.38 6.84 22.44
C PHE A 294 9.06 6.79 23.93
N ARG A 295 7.80 7.03 24.30
CA ARG A 295 7.37 7.04 25.72
C ARG A 295 7.17 5.62 26.24
N GLU A 296 7.75 5.36 27.40
CA GLU A 296 7.64 4.06 28.07
C GLU A 296 6.20 3.73 28.46
N ASP A 297 5.46 4.73 28.99
CA ASP A 297 4.07 4.58 29.40
C ASP A 297 3.13 4.21 28.22
N LEU A 298 3.36 4.79 27.05
CA LEU A 298 2.64 4.42 25.82
C LEU A 298 2.99 3.01 25.39
N LEU A 299 4.28 2.62 25.45
CA LEU A 299 4.71 1.27 25.09
C LEU A 299 3.99 0.22 25.94
N TYR A 300 3.94 0.40 27.26
CA TYR A 300 3.19 -0.51 28.13
C TYR A 300 1.70 -0.57 27.80
N ARG A 301 1.11 0.55 27.38
CA ARG A 301 -0.32 0.60 27.05
C ARG A 301 -0.67 -0.12 25.77
N ILE A 302 0.18 -0.05 24.75
CA ILE A 302 -0.06 -0.68 23.43
C ILE A 302 0.44 -2.13 23.34
N ASN A 303 1.43 -2.50 24.14
CA ASN A 303 2.11 -3.80 24.12
C ASN A 303 1.52 -4.77 25.15
N THR A 304 0.20 -4.95 25.16
CA THR A 304 -0.42 -5.98 26.01
C THR A 304 -0.08 -7.38 25.51
N ILE A 305 -0.14 -7.59 24.20
CA ILE A 305 0.29 -8.80 23.50
C ILE A 305 1.20 -8.38 22.34
N CYS A 306 2.40 -8.97 22.28
CA CYS A 306 3.32 -8.77 21.15
C CYS A 306 3.27 -9.98 20.22
N LEU A 307 3.06 -9.74 18.94
CA LEU A 307 3.15 -10.74 17.87
C LEU A 307 4.30 -10.37 16.95
N HIS A 308 5.30 -11.24 16.86
CA HIS A 308 6.46 -11.00 16.01
C HIS A 308 6.35 -11.78 14.70
N LEU A 309 6.38 -11.06 13.57
CA LEU A 309 6.42 -11.65 12.23
C LEU A 309 7.88 -11.84 11.81
N PRO A 310 8.35 -13.08 11.64
CA PRO A 310 9.71 -13.34 11.21
C PRO A 310 9.92 -12.88 9.77
N PRO A 311 11.12 -12.43 9.41
CA PRO A 311 11.47 -12.13 8.02
C PRO A 311 11.43 -13.39 7.15
N LEU A 312 11.22 -13.20 5.84
CA LEU A 312 11.00 -14.30 4.91
C LEU A 312 12.20 -15.27 4.84
N ARG A 313 13.42 -14.79 5.04
CA ARG A 313 14.67 -15.61 5.11
C ARG A 313 14.70 -16.61 6.27
N GLU A 314 13.92 -16.37 7.33
CA GLU A 314 13.81 -17.26 8.51
C GLU A 314 12.67 -18.28 8.38
N ARG A 315 11.84 -18.17 7.33
CA ARG A 315 10.73 -19.08 7.01
C ARG A 315 10.81 -19.54 5.55
N LYS A 316 11.93 -20.19 5.22
CA LYS A 316 12.25 -20.60 3.84
C LYS A 316 11.23 -21.56 3.23
N GLU A 317 10.58 -22.37 4.06
CA GLU A 317 9.51 -23.29 3.68
C GLU A 317 8.31 -22.58 3.07
N ASP A 318 8.11 -21.30 3.42
CA ASP A 318 6.98 -20.50 2.95
C ASP A 318 7.25 -19.83 1.61
N ILE A 319 8.53 -19.73 1.18
CA ILE A 319 8.92 -18.98 -0.03
C ILE A 319 8.27 -19.58 -1.28
N MET A 320 8.39 -20.89 -1.48
CA MET A 320 7.86 -21.53 -2.69
C MET A 320 6.33 -21.49 -2.75
N PRO A 321 5.59 -21.86 -1.70
CA PRO A 321 4.12 -21.74 -1.71
C PRO A 321 3.63 -20.31 -1.94
N LEU A 322 4.33 -19.29 -1.40
CA LEU A 322 4.01 -17.88 -1.65
C LEU A 322 4.28 -17.49 -3.11
N ALA A 323 5.44 -17.90 -3.66
CA ALA A 323 5.80 -17.62 -5.04
C ALA A 323 4.78 -18.23 -6.03
N GLU A 324 4.40 -19.49 -5.85
CA GLU A 324 3.39 -20.16 -6.66
C GLU A 324 2.02 -19.47 -6.57
N ARG A 325 1.62 -19.05 -5.37
CA ARG A 325 0.39 -18.31 -5.15
C ARG A 325 0.40 -16.97 -5.88
N PHE A 326 1.51 -16.22 -5.83
CA PHE A 326 1.65 -14.95 -6.55
C PHE A 326 1.68 -15.16 -8.06
N VAL A 327 2.39 -16.16 -8.58
CA VAL A 327 2.35 -16.53 -10.00
C VAL A 327 0.92 -16.83 -10.45
N GLY A 328 0.16 -17.62 -9.68
CA GLY A 328 -1.24 -17.92 -9.96
C GLY A 328 -2.14 -16.67 -9.93
N LYS A 329 -1.94 -15.78 -8.93
CA LYS A 329 -2.65 -14.51 -8.80
C LYS A 329 -2.43 -13.62 -10.02
N PHE A 330 -1.16 -13.38 -10.39
CA PHE A 330 -0.82 -12.47 -11.49
C PHE A 330 -1.09 -13.07 -12.88
N ALA A 331 -0.89 -14.38 -13.06
CA ALA A 331 -1.29 -15.08 -14.29
C ALA A 331 -2.79 -14.92 -14.55
N SER A 332 -3.61 -15.09 -13.50
CA SER A 332 -5.06 -14.87 -13.55
C SER A 332 -5.44 -13.42 -13.83
N LEU A 333 -4.72 -12.47 -13.18
CA LEU A 333 -4.98 -11.04 -13.29
C LEU A 333 -4.67 -10.52 -14.70
N TYR A 334 -3.51 -10.90 -15.26
CA TYR A 334 -3.05 -10.42 -16.57
C TYR A 334 -3.53 -11.31 -17.73
N GLY A 335 -4.25 -12.41 -17.46
CA GLY A 335 -4.70 -13.35 -18.47
C GLY A 335 -3.56 -14.06 -19.21
N LYS A 336 -2.40 -14.22 -18.52
CA LYS A 336 -1.21 -14.92 -19.03
C LYS A 336 -1.15 -16.34 -18.50
N PRO A 337 -0.44 -17.25 -19.19
CA PRO A 337 -0.17 -18.57 -18.63
C PRO A 337 0.73 -18.44 -17.38
N PRO A 338 0.51 -19.27 -16.34
CA PRO A 338 1.40 -19.29 -15.19
C PRO A 338 2.80 -19.74 -15.62
N ILE A 339 3.83 -19.09 -15.08
CA ILE A 339 5.23 -19.44 -15.34
C ILE A 339 5.56 -20.69 -14.54
N ALA A 340 6.24 -21.64 -15.17
CA ALA A 340 6.83 -22.78 -14.49
C ALA A 340 8.10 -22.34 -13.76
N LEU A 341 8.17 -22.60 -12.46
CA LEU A 341 9.36 -22.38 -11.64
C LEU A 341 10.23 -23.65 -11.71
N ASP A 342 11.26 -23.65 -12.55
CA ASP A 342 12.19 -24.77 -12.67
C ASP A 342 13.06 -24.95 -11.41
N GLU A 343 13.73 -26.08 -11.24
CA GLU A 343 14.54 -26.36 -10.06
C GLU A 343 15.64 -25.33 -9.80
N LYS A 344 16.21 -24.74 -10.86
CA LYS A 344 17.23 -23.72 -10.74
C LYS A 344 16.65 -22.45 -10.14
N THR A 345 15.50 -22.01 -10.63
CA THR A 345 14.76 -20.87 -10.13
C THR A 345 14.28 -21.09 -8.69
N GLN A 346 13.76 -22.29 -8.37
CA GLN A 346 13.35 -22.64 -7.00
C GLN A 346 14.50 -22.52 -6.01
N LYS A 347 15.66 -23.08 -6.34
CA LYS A 347 16.87 -22.98 -5.51
C LYS A 347 17.31 -21.53 -5.34
N ALA A 348 17.26 -20.74 -6.40
CA ALA A 348 17.62 -19.32 -6.37
C ALA A 348 16.66 -18.53 -5.46
N LEU A 349 15.33 -18.73 -5.58
CA LEU A 349 14.32 -18.10 -4.74
C LEU A 349 14.49 -18.42 -3.26
N VAL A 350 14.76 -19.69 -2.90
CA VAL A 350 14.95 -20.13 -1.51
C VAL A 350 16.26 -19.61 -0.91
N THR A 351 17.30 -19.41 -1.75
CA THR A 351 18.61 -18.94 -1.30
C THR A 351 18.69 -17.43 -1.16
N TYR A 352 17.87 -16.69 -1.91
CA TYR A 352 17.85 -15.22 -1.90
C TYR A 352 17.38 -14.70 -0.52
N PRO A 353 18.01 -13.66 0.06
CA PRO A 353 17.76 -13.20 1.43
C PRO A 353 16.47 -12.39 1.60
N TRP A 354 15.81 -11.94 0.53
CA TRP A 354 14.57 -11.18 0.52
C TRP A 354 14.56 -9.98 1.48
N PRO A 355 15.41 -8.96 1.29
CA PRO A 355 15.45 -7.79 2.18
C PRO A 355 14.12 -7.04 2.23
N GLY A 356 13.32 -7.05 1.16
CA GLY A 356 11.95 -6.51 1.11
C GLY A 356 10.86 -7.53 1.46
N ASN A 357 11.24 -8.72 1.94
CA ASN A 357 10.36 -9.79 2.40
C ASN A 357 9.29 -10.20 1.37
N ILE A 358 8.04 -10.41 1.81
CA ILE A 358 6.93 -10.85 0.95
C ILE A 358 6.61 -9.80 -0.13
N ARG A 359 6.73 -8.50 0.18
CA ARG A 359 6.46 -7.43 -0.80
C ARG A 359 7.44 -7.51 -1.98
N GLU A 360 8.71 -7.78 -1.73
CA GLU A 360 9.71 -7.97 -2.77
C GLU A 360 9.47 -9.24 -3.58
N LEU A 361 9.13 -10.36 -2.90
CA LEU A 361 8.76 -11.61 -3.56
C LEU A 361 7.53 -11.41 -4.46
N GLU A 362 6.51 -10.73 -3.99
CA GLU A 362 5.29 -10.44 -4.75
C GLU A 362 5.61 -9.63 -6.02
N HIS A 363 6.37 -8.54 -5.92
CA HIS A 363 6.80 -7.75 -7.08
C HIS A 363 7.71 -8.54 -8.03
N CYS A 364 8.56 -9.43 -7.51
CA CYS A 364 9.40 -10.30 -8.33
C CYS A 364 8.54 -11.26 -9.17
N MET A 365 7.54 -11.90 -8.56
CA MET A 365 6.64 -12.82 -9.25
C MET A 365 5.70 -12.09 -10.22
N GLU A 366 5.24 -10.90 -9.88
CA GLU A 366 4.46 -10.06 -10.80
C GLU A 366 5.26 -9.74 -12.07
N ARG A 367 6.48 -9.23 -11.90
CA ARG A 367 7.40 -8.94 -13.01
C ARG A 367 7.68 -10.19 -13.85
N ALA A 368 7.90 -11.31 -13.18
CA ALA A 368 8.15 -12.58 -13.86
C ALA A 368 6.96 -13.00 -14.74
N VAL A 369 5.73 -12.89 -14.27
CA VAL A 369 4.53 -13.18 -15.08
C VAL A 369 4.38 -12.21 -16.26
N ILE A 370 4.76 -10.94 -16.07
CA ILE A 370 4.69 -9.93 -17.16
C ILE A 370 5.75 -10.20 -18.23
N LEU A 371 7.01 -10.48 -17.83
CA LEU A 371 8.13 -10.66 -18.75
C LEU A 371 8.28 -12.09 -19.29
N GLY A 372 7.72 -13.08 -18.60
CA GLY A 372 7.82 -14.50 -18.98
C GLY A 372 9.03 -15.21 -18.39
N GLU A 373 9.85 -14.53 -17.56
CA GLU A 373 11.03 -15.09 -16.92
C GLU A 373 11.22 -14.54 -15.50
N VAL A 374 11.82 -15.33 -14.61
CA VAL A 374 12.12 -14.91 -13.23
C VAL A 374 13.51 -14.28 -13.21
N ALA A 375 13.57 -12.96 -13.00
CA ALA A 375 14.80 -12.24 -12.72
C ALA A 375 14.81 -11.83 -11.25
N LEU A 376 15.75 -12.37 -10.47
CA LEU A 376 15.98 -11.91 -9.09
C LEU A 376 16.60 -10.52 -9.13
N PRO A 377 16.25 -9.64 -8.18
CA PRO A 377 16.92 -8.37 -8.04
C PRO A 377 18.42 -8.60 -7.79
N ASP A 378 19.27 -7.80 -8.45
CA ASP A 378 20.69 -7.79 -8.09
C ASP A 378 20.79 -7.38 -6.63
N LEU A 379 21.38 -8.22 -5.79
CA LEU A 379 21.72 -7.82 -4.44
C LEU A 379 22.60 -6.58 -4.55
N PRO A 380 22.25 -5.46 -3.87
CA PRO A 380 23.25 -4.43 -3.66
C PRO A 380 24.45 -5.16 -3.07
N ALA A 381 25.58 -5.11 -3.78
CA ALA A 381 26.79 -5.83 -3.40
C ALA A 381 26.93 -5.71 -1.89
N SER A 382 26.82 -6.85 -1.20
CA SER A 382 26.88 -6.89 0.25
C SER A 382 28.08 -6.05 0.65
N SER A 383 27.81 -4.91 1.24
CA SER A 383 28.80 -4.22 2.04
C SER A 383 29.11 -5.20 3.19
N THR A 384 29.91 -6.23 2.87
CA THR A 384 30.76 -6.79 3.88
C THR A 384 31.43 -5.59 4.50
N SER A 385 31.04 -5.29 5.72
CA SER A 385 31.62 -4.28 6.57
C SER A 385 33.09 -4.64 6.82
N SER A 386 33.91 -4.47 5.80
CA SER A 386 35.28 -4.05 6.01
C SER A 386 35.15 -2.62 6.56
N PRO A 387 35.82 -2.28 7.65
CA PRO A 387 35.77 -0.93 8.18
C PRO A 387 36.03 0.01 7.02
N VAL A 388 35.15 0.97 6.83
CA VAL A 388 35.27 2.02 5.82
C VAL A 388 36.54 2.78 6.16
N SER A 389 37.66 2.27 5.69
CA SER A 389 38.85 3.08 5.46
C SER A 389 38.35 4.16 4.52
N SER A 390 38.40 5.40 4.96
CA SER A 390 37.95 6.58 4.24
C SER A 390 38.33 6.47 2.77
N VAL A 391 37.39 6.04 1.91
CA VAL A 391 37.62 6.01 0.46
C VAL A 391 37.64 7.47 0.05
N SER A 392 38.81 8.02 -0.10
CA SER A 392 38.97 9.40 -0.54
C SER A 392 38.56 9.48 -2.01
N LEU A 393 37.97 10.61 -2.44
CA LEU A 393 37.71 10.88 -3.86
C LEU A 393 38.94 10.59 -4.73
N ALA A 394 40.15 10.79 -4.20
CA ALA A 394 41.41 10.51 -4.87
C ALA A 394 41.64 9.01 -5.12
N SER A 395 41.21 8.11 -4.21
CA SER A 395 41.34 6.66 -4.44
C SER A 395 40.32 6.17 -5.47
N MET A 396 39.07 6.66 -5.45
CA MET A 396 38.08 6.32 -6.48
C MET A 396 38.50 6.80 -7.87
N GLU A 397 39.06 8.00 -7.95
CA GLU A 397 39.56 8.55 -9.22
C GLU A 397 40.75 7.73 -9.76
N ARG A 398 41.69 7.33 -8.89
CA ARG A 398 42.80 6.44 -9.24
C ARG A 398 42.31 5.13 -9.82
N ASP A 399 41.38 4.45 -9.12
CA ASP A 399 40.87 3.14 -9.53
C ASP A 399 40.09 3.22 -10.84
N LEU A 400 39.34 4.29 -11.07
CA LEU A 400 38.64 4.53 -12.31
C LEU A 400 39.62 4.71 -13.48
N ILE A 401 40.69 5.51 -13.31
CA ILE A 401 41.70 5.72 -14.32
C ILE A 401 42.43 4.41 -14.61
N ALA A 402 42.84 3.63 -13.57
CA ALA A 402 43.53 2.36 -13.75
C ALA A 402 42.69 1.34 -14.53
N ARG A 403 41.43 1.19 -14.20
CA ARG A 403 40.49 0.31 -14.95
C ARG A 403 40.35 0.76 -16.40
N THR A 404 40.15 2.04 -16.64
CA THR A 404 39.98 2.56 -18.01
C THR A 404 41.24 2.41 -18.85
N ILE A 405 42.45 2.50 -18.26
CA ILE A 405 43.72 2.22 -18.93
C ILE A 405 43.78 0.73 -19.34
N HIS A 406 43.42 -0.16 -18.45
CA HIS A 406 43.38 -1.58 -18.70
C HIS A 406 42.36 -1.92 -19.81
N ASP A 407 41.14 -1.38 -19.74
CA ASP A 407 40.07 -1.61 -20.73
C ASP A 407 40.37 -1.05 -22.12
N CYS A 408 41.23 -0.04 -22.20
CA CYS A 408 41.66 0.56 -23.45
C CYS A 408 43.05 0.06 -23.90
N GLU A 409 43.54 -1.05 -23.37
CA GLU A 409 44.83 -1.69 -23.70
C GLU A 409 46.02 -0.68 -23.72
N GLY A 410 46.03 0.28 -22.80
CA GLY A 410 47.06 1.28 -22.69
C GLY A 410 46.98 2.45 -23.64
N ASN A 411 45.96 2.55 -24.51
CA ASN A 411 45.79 3.65 -25.46
C ASN A 411 45.30 4.95 -24.74
N LEU A 412 46.23 5.78 -24.30
CA LEU A 412 45.95 6.98 -23.52
C LEU A 412 45.08 8.02 -24.25
N THR A 413 45.01 7.98 -25.57
CA THR A 413 44.15 8.87 -26.35
C THR A 413 42.67 8.46 -26.18
N LEU A 414 42.44 7.15 -26.24
CA LEU A 414 41.12 6.56 -26.04
C LEU A 414 40.64 6.69 -24.57
N VAL A 415 41.58 6.53 -23.62
CA VAL A 415 41.34 6.72 -22.18
C VAL A 415 40.91 8.16 -21.89
N ALA A 416 41.62 9.15 -22.41
CA ALA A 416 41.28 10.55 -22.19
C ALA A 416 39.89 10.89 -22.78
N HIS A 417 39.57 10.37 -23.96
CA HIS A 417 38.25 10.55 -24.57
C HIS A 417 37.13 9.89 -23.76
N ARG A 418 37.36 8.66 -23.24
CA ARG A 418 36.37 7.89 -22.50
C ARG A 418 36.10 8.48 -21.12
N LEU A 419 37.09 9.15 -20.54
CA LEU A 419 36.97 9.85 -19.25
C LEU A 419 36.57 11.32 -19.39
N ASP A 420 36.35 11.80 -20.60
CA ASP A 420 36.00 13.19 -20.94
C ASP A 420 36.99 14.23 -20.34
N ILE A 421 38.29 13.90 -20.39
CA ILE A 421 39.35 14.79 -19.91
C ILE A 421 40.41 15.02 -20.98
N SER A 422 41.14 16.12 -20.86
CA SER A 422 42.27 16.37 -21.79
C SER A 422 43.41 15.37 -21.58
N ARG A 423 44.15 15.03 -22.63
CA ARG A 423 45.33 14.16 -22.53
C ARG A 423 46.33 14.69 -21.49
N GLN A 424 46.50 16.00 -21.42
CA GLN A 424 47.41 16.63 -20.47
C GLN A 424 46.92 16.40 -19.00
N THR A 425 45.64 16.52 -18.78
CA THR A 425 45.01 16.22 -17.46
C THR A 425 45.20 14.75 -17.10
N LEU A 426 45.03 13.83 -18.03
CA LEU A 426 45.26 12.41 -17.83
C LEU A 426 46.71 12.10 -17.45
N TYR A 427 47.70 12.67 -18.17
CA TYR A 427 49.10 12.49 -17.82
C TYR A 427 49.44 13.00 -16.43
N ASN A 428 48.92 14.15 -16.06
CA ASN A 428 49.12 14.70 -14.71
C ASN A 428 48.54 13.80 -13.62
N LYS A 429 47.37 13.17 -13.89
CA LYS A 429 46.72 12.24 -12.93
C LYS A 429 47.46 10.89 -12.88
N ILE A 430 47.92 10.35 -14.00
CA ILE A 430 48.79 9.13 -14.03
C ILE A 430 50.05 9.37 -13.20
N LYS A 431 50.72 10.51 -13.39
CA LYS A 431 51.91 10.86 -12.62
C LYS A 431 51.61 11.07 -11.13
N LYS A 432 50.47 11.67 -10.81
CA LYS A 432 50.04 11.91 -9.43
C LYS A 432 49.71 10.61 -8.68
N TYR A 433 49.15 9.63 -9.35
CA TYR A 433 48.67 8.37 -8.71
C TYR A 433 49.64 7.20 -8.92
N GLY A 434 50.74 7.38 -9.68
CA GLY A 434 51.75 6.34 -9.92
C GLY A 434 51.22 5.15 -10.75
N LEU A 435 50.34 5.42 -11.75
CA LEU A 435 49.73 4.45 -12.66
C LEU A 435 50.57 4.25 -13.91
#